data_dced0bf7ea5a5a6424c34985f2e64144
#
_entry.id   dced0bf7ea5a5a6424c34985f2e64144
#
_cell.length_a   1.000
_cell.length_b   1.000
_cell.length_c   1.000
_cell.angle_alpha   90.00
_cell.angle_beta   90.00
_cell.angle_gamma   90.00
#
_symmetry.space_group_name_H-M   'P 1'
#
loop_
_entity.id
_entity.type
_entity.pdbx_description
1 polymer ?
#
loop_
_entity_poly.entity_id
_entity_poly.type
_entity_poly.pdbx_seq_one_letter_code
_entity_poly.pdbx_strand_id
1 'polypeptide(L)'
;MKFIRQFFSVLMSVLGGALSPVWNHAKILRMLSNVLFVIAFLSITALVFGWIGQRPIFSLNHINVESLDGRELKHIHLPAIRSRVGEQIGGNFFTVSLDQARQVFETMPWVRKASVRRDWPNGIVVAIEEHQAMGVWTGSGTPKLMNTYGELFVANMAEAEDGAALLKFSGPEGSNREVFKKLKTINDWFGVWNTKVTGLELSSRYAWKAKLDNGMTIDLGRDLDERDSKQIELSVERLMKTWPQVQEKWGQRVDSIDLRYANGYAIHIGKKL
;
A
#
# COMPACT_ATOMS: atom_id res chain seq x y z
N MET A 1 -36.13 -41.64 48.14
CA MET A 1 -35.13 -42.67 47.72
C MET A 1 -35.71 -43.79 46.84
N LYS A 2 -36.91 -44.24 47.00
CA LYS A 2 -37.50 -45.34 46.16
C LYS A 2 -37.72 -44.95 44.69
N PHE A 3 -38.08 -43.69 44.38
CA PHE A 3 -38.35 -43.18 43.00
C PHE A 3 -37.08 -43.14 42.13
N ILE A 4 -35.95 -42.75 42.66
CA ILE A 4 -34.67 -42.70 41.95
C ILE A 4 -34.14 -44.11 41.59
N ARG A 5 -34.34 -45.06 42.50
CA ARG A 5 -33.98 -46.46 42.27
C ARG A 5 -34.84 -47.13 41.19
N GLN A 6 -36.12 -46.77 41.14
CA GLN A 6 -37.07 -47.28 40.15
C GLN A 6 -36.80 -46.66 38.75
N PHE A 7 -36.47 -45.40 38.70
CA PHE A 7 -36.07 -44.72 37.46
C PHE A 7 -34.77 -45.31 36.90
N PHE A 8 -33.79 -45.55 37.75
CA PHE A 8 -32.54 -46.17 37.34
C PHE A 8 -32.71 -47.63 36.89
N SER A 9 -33.59 -48.38 37.48
CA SER A 9 -33.85 -49.76 37.07
C SER A 9 -34.61 -49.84 35.75
N VAL A 10 -35.56 -48.95 35.50
CA VAL A 10 -36.25 -48.84 34.20
C VAL A 10 -35.31 -48.34 33.10
N LEU A 11 -34.49 -47.35 33.39
CA LEU A 11 -33.48 -46.86 32.46
C LEU A 11 -32.46 -47.98 32.08
N MET A 12 -32.00 -48.71 33.05
CA MET A 12 -31.07 -49.83 32.82
C MET A 12 -31.72 -51.02 32.09
N SER A 13 -33.01 -51.28 32.30
CA SER A 13 -33.71 -52.34 31.56
C SER A 13 -33.99 -51.96 30.10
N VAL A 14 -34.30 -50.70 29.83
CA VAL A 14 -34.53 -50.19 28.47
C VAL A 14 -33.17 -50.13 27.71
N LEU A 15 -32.13 -49.63 28.34
CA LEU A 15 -30.78 -49.60 27.76
C LEU A 15 -30.25 -51.04 27.55
N GLY A 16 -30.44 -51.97 28.48
CA GLY A 16 -30.06 -53.36 28.35
C GLY A 16 -30.79 -54.09 27.23
N GLY A 17 -32.12 -53.81 27.06
CA GLY A 17 -32.92 -54.39 25.98
C GLY A 17 -32.51 -53.82 24.60
N ALA A 18 -32.27 -52.54 24.51
CA ALA A 18 -31.87 -51.87 23.26
C ALA A 18 -30.43 -52.23 22.82
N LEU A 19 -29.56 -52.57 23.79
CA LEU A 19 -28.17 -52.96 23.53
C LEU A 19 -27.94 -54.48 23.35
N SER A 20 -28.96 -55.28 23.67
CA SER A 20 -28.84 -56.78 23.59
C SER A 20 -28.49 -57.27 22.18
N PRO A 21 -29.05 -56.76 21.06
CA PRO A 21 -28.68 -57.20 19.72
C PRO A 21 -27.25 -56.81 19.35
N VAL A 22 -26.74 -55.71 19.88
CA VAL A 22 -25.34 -55.27 19.65
C VAL A 22 -24.36 -56.18 20.39
N TRP A 23 -24.72 -56.60 21.62
CA TRP A 23 -23.88 -57.39 22.49
C TRP A 23 -23.73 -58.85 22.02
N ASN A 24 -24.73 -59.39 21.33
CA ASN A 24 -24.75 -60.77 20.86
C ASN A 24 -24.11 -60.99 19.48
N HIS A 25 -23.74 -59.90 18.77
CA HIS A 25 -23.13 -60.01 17.45
C HIS A 25 -21.63 -59.61 17.49
N ALA A 26 -20.73 -60.58 17.51
CA ALA A 26 -19.29 -60.39 17.55
C ALA A 26 -18.75 -59.49 16.40
N LYS A 27 -19.39 -59.48 15.25
CA LYS A 27 -19.01 -58.61 14.12
C LYS A 27 -19.32 -57.15 14.41
N ILE A 28 -20.50 -56.86 15.00
CA ILE A 28 -20.92 -55.48 15.36
C ILE A 28 -20.04 -54.95 16.47
N LEU A 29 -19.71 -55.75 17.48
CA LEU A 29 -18.82 -55.37 18.56
C LEU A 29 -17.40 -55.04 18.03
N ARG A 30 -16.87 -55.83 17.11
CA ARG A 30 -15.57 -55.51 16.48
C ARG A 30 -15.60 -54.22 15.67
N MET A 31 -16.66 -54.00 14.88
CA MET A 31 -16.84 -52.72 14.16
C MET A 31 -16.91 -51.54 15.11
N LEU A 32 -17.75 -51.63 16.17
CA LEU A 32 -17.88 -50.57 17.17
C LEU A 32 -16.57 -50.31 17.91
N SER A 33 -15.87 -51.37 18.30
CA SER A 33 -14.53 -51.28 18.91
C SER A 33 -13.54 -50.61 17.98
N ASN A 34 -13.48 -50.96 16.71
CA ASN A 34 -12.57 -50.36 15.75
C ASN A 34 -12.91 -48.84 15.54
N VAL A 35 -14.19 -48.50 15.46
CA VAL A 35 -14.64 -47.09 15.36
C VAL A 35 -14.21 -46.29 16.59
N LEU A 36 -14.45 -46.87 17.81
CA LEU A 36 -14.02 -46.25 19.05
C LEU A 36 -12.50 -46.07 19.14
N PHE A 37 -11.73 -47.06 18.69
CA PHE A 37 -10.26 -46.96 18.64
C PHE A 37 -9.81 -45.87 17.67
N VAL A 38 -10.45 -45.74 16.50
CA VAL A 38 -10.14 -44.68 15.53
C VAL A 38 -10.46 -43.30 16.13
N ILE A 39 -11.64 -43.16 16.76
CA ILE A 39 -12.03 -41.88 17.40
C ILE A 39 -11.06 -41.56 18.55
N ALA A 40 -10.72 -42.52 19.41
CA ALA A 40 -9.79 -42.32 20.50
C ALA A 40 -8.39 -41.92 19.97
N PHE A 41 -7.92 -42.60 18.93
CA PHE A 41 -6.64 -42.30 18.31
C PHE A 41 -6.61 -40.89 17.73
N LEU A 42 -7.66 -40.49 16.96
CA LEU A 42 -7.79 -39.14 16.40
C LEU A 42 -7.86 -38.08 17.52
N SER A 43 -8.61 -38.36 18.59
CA SER A 43 -8.74 -37.45 19.73
C SER A 43 -7.39 -37.27 20.45
N ILE A 44 -6.67 -38.34 20.74
CA ILE A 44 -5.35 -38.29 21.37
C ILE A 44 -4.37 -37.53 20.44
N THR A 45 -4.40 -37.81 19.15
CA THR A 45 -3.53 -37.15 18.18
C THR A 45 -3.83 -35.62 18.16
N ALA A 46 -5.10 -35.21 18.11
CA ALA A 46 -5.50 -33.81 18.17
C ALA A 46 -5.05 -33.13 19.49
N LEU A 47 -5.18 -33.82 20.63
CA LEU A 47 -4.73 -33.30 21.93
C LEU A 47 -3.21 -33.12 21.97
N VAL A 48 -2.45 -34.08 21.44
CA VAL A 48 -0.99 -34.02 21.38
C VAL A 48 -0.53 -32.88 20.49
N PHE A 49 -1.12 -32.72 19.29
CA PHE A 49 -0.81 -31.61 18.41
C PHE A 49 -1.18 -30.26 19.04
N GLY A 50 -2.35 -30.15 19.69
CA GLY A 50 -2.75 -28.94 20.40
C GLY A 50 -1.78 -28.59 21.53
N TRP A 51 -1.33 -29.58 22.29
CA TRP A 51 -0.36 -29.38 23.36
C TRP A 51 1.03 -28.97 22.85
N ILE A 52 1.52 -29.61 21.78
CA ILE A 52 2.79 -29.23 21.14
C ILE A 52 2.72 -27.78 20.65
N GLY A 53 1.61 -27.43 19.98
CA GLY A 53 1.43 -26.08 19.44
C GLY A 53 1.42 -24.93 20.48
N GLN A 54 1.09 -25.25 21.74
CA GLN A 54 1.10 -24.32 22.87
C GLN A 54 2.45 -24.20 23.59
N ARG A 55 3.46 -24.91 23.13
CA ARG A 55 4.78 -24.86 23.78
C ARG A 55 5.44 -23.50 23.57
N PRO A 56 6.17 -22.96 24.57
CA PRO A 56 6.84 -21.63 24.49
C PRO A 56 7.83 -21.51 23.33
N ILE A 57 8.34 -22.64 22.82
CA ILE A 57 9.24 -22.68 21.67
C ILE A 57 8.57 -22.13 20.38
N PHE A 58 7.23 -22.14 20.30
CA PHE A 58 6.45 -21.63 19.18
C PHE A 58 5.81 -20.27 19.46
N SER A 59 6.10 -19.65 20.61
CA SER A 59 5.67 -18.28 20.87
C SER A 59 6.41 -17.31 19.94
N LEU A 60 5.68 -16.33 19.35
CA LEU A 60 6.29 -15.35 18.46
C LEU A 60 7.21 -14.42 19.26
N ASN A 61 8.51 -14.60 19.10
CA ASN A 61 9.55 -13.79 19.76
C ASN A 61 10.41 -13.01 18.78
N HIS A 62 10.25 -13.26 17.48
CA HIS A 62 11.19 -12.84 16.44
C HIS A 62 10.45 -12.23 15.26
N ILE A 63 10.71 -10.98 15.00
CA ILE A 63 10.23 -10.29 13.83
C ILE A 63 11.45 -9.80 13.07
N ASN A 64 11.67 -10.37 11.90
CA ASN A 64 12.72 -9.96 11.00
C ASN A 64 12.13 -9.09 9.90
N VAL A 65 12.69 -7.90 9.71
CA VAL A 65 12.23 -6.96 8.69
C VAL A 65 13.29 -6.90 7.60
N GLU A 66 12.85 -7.13 6.37
CA GLU A 66 13.69 -7.07 5.18
C GLU A 66 13.05 -6.15 4.14
N SER A 67 13.86 -5.66 3.21
CA SER A 67 13.36 -4.88 2.09
C SER A 67 12.78 -5.82 1.03
N LEU A 68 11.60 -5.49 0.49
CA LEU A 68 10.96 -6.25 -0.58
C LEU A 68 11.61 -5.99 -1.94
N ASP A 69 12.13 -4.80 -2.16
CA ASP A 69 12.71 -4.34 -3.42
C ASP A 69 14.25 -4.25 -3.40
N GLY A 70 14.88 -4.70 -2.31
CA GLY A 70 16.32 -4.71 -2.11
C GLY A 70 16.92 -3.34 -1.80
N ARG A 71 16.11 -2.30 -1.60
CA ARG A 71 16.57 -0.96 -1.21
C ARG A 71 16.71 -0.88 0.30
N GLU A 72 17.55 0.02 0.78
CA GLU A 72 17.65 0.31 2.20
C GLU A 72 16.38 1.00 2.71
N LEU A 73 15.85 0.51 3.83
CA LEU A 73 14.68 1.10 4.51
C LEU A 73 15.16 2.33 5.31
N LYS A 74 14.73 3.53 4.92
CA LYS A 74 15.20 4.79 5.51
C LYS A 74 14.33 5.30 6.64
N HIS A 75 13.00 5.20 6.48
CA HIS A 75 12.03 5.80 7.39
C HIS A 75 11.36 4.77 8.31
N ILE A 76 11.71 3.49 8.14
CA ILE A 76 11.14 2.40 8.92
C ILE A 76 12.08 2.03 10.05
N HIS A 77 11.72 2.44 11.27
CA HIS A 77 12.51 2.17 12.47
C HIS A 77 12.00 0.91 13.18
N LEU A 78 12.87 -0.11 13.31
CA LEU A 78 12.57 -1.39 13.97
C LEU A 78 11.95 -1.27 15.37
N PRO A 79 12.37 -0.32 16.25
CA PRO A 79 11.75 -0.16 17.57
C PRO A 79 10.27 0.25 17.50
N ALA A 80 9.91 1.13 16.55
CA ALA A 80 8.53 1.58 16.36
C ALA A 80 7.62 0.43 15.84
N ILE A 81 8.19 -0.47 15.05
CA ILE A 81 7.51 -1.68 14.60
C ILE A 81 7.19 -2.59 15.79
N ARG A 82 8.18 -2.90 16.62
CA ARG A 82 8.02 -3.84 17.74
C ARG A 82 6.96 -3.40 18.73
N SER A 83 6.85 -2.12 19.03
CA SER A 83 5.85 -1.61 19.96
C SER A 83 4.43 -1.73 19.41
N ARG A 84 4.20 -1.42 18.14
CA ARG A 84 2.86 -1.49 17.52
C ARG A 84 2.42 -2.91 17.21
N VAL A 85 3.34 -3.73 16.76
CA VAL A 85 3.08 -5.11 16.34
C VAL A 85 2.84 -6.03 17.53
N GLY A 86 3.58 -5.85 18.63
CA GLY A 86 3.44 -6.67 19.84
C GLY A 86 2.06 -6.59 20.48
N GLU A 87 1.34 -5.48 20.33
CA GLU A 87 0.00 -5.28 20.85
C GLU A 87 -1.12 -5.81 19.93
N GLN A 88 -0.87 -5.87 18.63
CA GLN A 88 -1.90 -6.14 17.62
C GLN A 88 -1.80 -7.53 16.97
N ILE A 89 -0.61 -8.15 17.01
CA ILE A 89 -0.40 -9.49 16.45
C ILE A 89 -0.34 -10.49 17.60
N GLY A 90 -1.49 -11.11 17.88
CA GLY A 90 -1.60 -12.18 18.87
C GLY A 90 -1.43 -13.57 18.26
N GLY A 91 -1.07 -14.54 19.12
CA GLY A 91 -0.97 -15.95 18.73
C GLY A 91 0.45 -16.50 18.82
N ASN A 92 0.61 -17.68 18.27
CA ASN A 92 1.89 -18.38 18.15
C ASN A 92 2.21 -18.63 16.66
N PHE A 93 3.34 -19.29 16.41
CA PHE A 93 3.79 -19.62 15.05
C PHE A 93 2.71 -20.25 14.15
N PHE A 94 1.83 -21.10 14.71
CA PHE A 94 0.78 -21.80 13.95
C PHE A 94 -0.50 -20.97 13.81
N THR A 95 -0.85 -20.19 14.82
CA THR A 95 -2.15 -19.50 14.94
C THR A 95 -2.10 -18.05 14.51
N VAL A 96 -0.91 -17.46 14.33
CA VAL A 96 -0.76 -16.07 13.88
C VAL A 96 -1.42 -15.85 12.52
N SER A 97 -2.23 -14.81 12.41
CA SER A 97 -2.82 -14.37 11.15
C SER A 97 -1.80 -13.52 10.39
N LEU A 98 -1.25 -14.07 9.31
CA LEU A 98 -0.30 -13.35 8.45
C LEU A 98 -0.96 -12.19 7.71
N ASP A 99 -2.24 -12.33 7.33
CA ASP A 99 -3.00 -11.27 6.68
C ASP A 99 -3.26 -10.10 7.63
N GLN A 100 -3.59 -10.38 8.89
CA GLN A 100 -3.73 -9.33 9.90
C GLN A 100 -2.39 -8.64 10.15
N ALA A 101 -1.31 -9.41 10.28
CA ALA A 101 0.02 -8.86 10.41
C ALA A 101 0.38 -7.95 9.22
N ARG A 102 0.14 -8.40 7.99
CA ARG A 102 0.34 -7.60 6.78
C ARG A 102 -0.43 -6.28 6.84
N GLN A 103 -1.73 -6.31 7.17
CA GLN A 103 -2.56 -5.11 7.28
C GLN A 103 -2.01 -4.13 8.32
N VAL A 104 -1.57 -4.62 9.48
CA VAL A 104 -0.96 -3.77 10.51
C VAL A 104 0.27 -3.04 9.97
N PHE A 105 1.14 -3.72 9.22
CA PHE A 105 2.30 -3.07 8.60
C PHE A 105 1.90 -2.06 7.54
N GLU A 106 0.90 -2.36 6.70
CA GLU A 106 0.42 -1.47 5.65
C GLU A 106 -0.32 -0.22 6.18
N THR A 107 -0.66 -0.16 7.48
CA THR A 107 -1.15 1.08 8.11
C THR A 107 -0.04 2.05 8.52
N MET A 108 1.22 1.63 8.47
CA MET A 108 2.34 2.50 8.83
C MET A 108 2.59 3.53 7.73
N PRO A 109 2.90 4.79 8.11
CA PRO A 109 2.97 5.91 7.16
C PRO A 109 3.88 5.69 5.94
N TRP A 110 5.03 5.07 6.14
CA TRP A 110 6.01 4.88 5.08
C TRP A 110 5.92 3.52 4.38
N VAL A 111 5.06 2.62 4.84
CA VAL A 111 4.89 1.29 4.24
C VAL A 111 3.93 1.37 3.05
N ARG A 112 4.47 1.16 1.84
CA ARG A 112 3.66 1.06 0.64
C ARG A 112 3.01 -0.30 0.51
N LYS A 113 3.78 -1.35 0.78
CA LYS A 113 3.35 -2.74 0.66
C LYS A 113 4.12 -3.60 1.64
N ALA A 114 3.45 -4.55 2.25
CA ALA A 114 4.07 -5.55 3.10
C ALA A 114 3.78 -6.97 2.63
N SER A 115 4.74 -7.87 2.78
CA SER A 115 4.59 -9.30 2.59
C SER A 115 5.08 -10.01 3.84
N VAL A 116 4.24 -10.85 4.44
CA VAL A 116 4.55 -11.51 5.71
C VAL A 116 4.62 -13.02 5.49
N ARG A 117 5.69 -13.65 5.95
CA ARG A 117 5.87 -15.09 5.92
C ARG A 117 6.33 -15.62 7.28
N ARG A 118 6.02 -16.87 7.55
CA ARG A 118 6.49 -17.53 8.78
C ARG A 118 7.98 -17.82 8.70
N ASP A 119 8.66 -17.65 9.82
CA ASP A 119 10.05 -18.01 10.03
C ASP A 119 10.14 -19.04 11.17
N TRP A 120 10.56 -20.24 10.79
CA TRP A 120 10.59 -21.36 11.72
C TRP A 120 11.68 -21.17 12.78
N PRO A 121 11.44 -21.52 14.08
CA PRO A 121 10.21 -22.11 14.65
C PRO A 121 9.28 -21.08 15.33
N ASN A 122 9.68 -19.82 15.52
CA ASN A 122 9.03 -18.85 16.42
C ASN A 122 9.05 -17.42 15.91
N GLY A 123 9.16 -17.23 14.59
CA GLY A 123 9.29 -15.93 13.98
C GLY A 123 8.35 -15.68 12.82
N ILE A 124 8.34 -14.41 12.41
CA ILE A 124 7.83 -13.96 11.12
C ILE A 124 8.88 -13.09 10.44
N VAL A 125 8.95 -13.21 9.13
CA VAL A 125 9.70 -12.29 8.28
C VAL A 125 8.71 -11.38 7.56
N VAL A 126 8.97 -10.09 7.62
CA VAL A 126 8.16 -9.05 7.00
C VAL A 126 9.01 -8.35 5.96
N ALA A 127 8.73 -8.61 4.69
CA ALA A 127 9.34 -7.91 3.58
C ALA A 127 8.52 -6.65 3.27
N ILE A 128 9.14 -5.48 3.34
CA ILE A 128 8.50 -4.17 3.23
C ILE A 128 9.02 -3.44 1.98
N GLU A 129 8.09 -2.90 1.20
CA GLU A 129 8.36 -1.88 0.20
C GLU A 129 8.01 -0.51 0.79
N GLU A 130 8.99 0.38 0.84
CA GLU A 130 8.83 1.72 1.40
C GLU A 130 8.35 2.71 0.33
N HIS A 131 7.46 3.66 0.73
CA HIS A 131 7.11 4.78 -0.13
C HIS A 131 8.33 5.65 -0.42
N GLN A 132 8.53 5.97 -1.69
CA GLN A 132 9.51 6.95 -2.11
C GLN A 132 8.80 8.25 -2.44
N ALA A 133 8.90 9.24 -1.55
CA ALA A 133 8.33 10.55 -1.78
C ALA A 133 9.03 11.24 -2.94
N MET A 134 8.26 11.71 -3.92
CA MET A 134 8.74 12.53 -5.03
C MET A 134 8.20 13.96 -5.02
N GLY A 135 7.11 14.19 -4.30
CA GLY A 135 6.50 15.50 -4.24
C GLY A 135 5.38 15.61 -3.21
N VAL A 136 4.88 16.82 -3.06
CA VAL A 136 3.79 17.19 -2.17
C VAL A 136 2.55 17.47 -3.01
N TRP A 137 1.44 16.85 -2.66
CA TRP A 137 0.13 17.08 -3.21
C TRP A 137 -0.63 18.10 -2.36
N THR A 138 -0.97 19.24 -2.94
CA THR A 138 -1.68 20.36 -2.29
C THR A 138 -3.11 20.56 -2.81
N GLY A 139 -3.78 19.49 -3.25
CA GLY A 139 -5.18 19.52 -3.66
C GLY A 139 -6.14 19.89 -2.52
N SER A 140 -7.41 19.53 -2.62
CA SER A 140 -8.39 19.79 -1.56
C SER A 140 -8.02 19.08 -0.26
N GLY A 141 -7.85 19.82 0.84
CA GLY A 141 -7.60 19.30 2.19
C GLY A 141 -6.15 19.44 2.68
N THR A 142 -5.78 18.59 3.63
CA THR A 142 -4.42 18.59 4.18
C THR A 142 -3.41 18.11 3.13
N PRO A 143 -2.22 18.74 3.04
CA PRO A 143 -1.17 18.29 2.13
C PRO A 143 -0.79 16.81 2.38
N LYS A 144 -0.61 16.07 1.29
CA LYS A 144 -0.18 14.67 1.30
C LYS A 144 1.11 14.52 0.51
N LEU A 145 1.86 13.47 0.78
CA LEU A 145 3.00 13.10 -0.06
C LEU A 145 2.52 12.28 -1.27
N MET A 146 3.21 12.45 -2.39
CA MET A 146 3.05 11.63 -3.59
C MET A 146 4.32 10.81 -3.80
N ASN A 147 4.15 9.50 -4.00
CA ASN A 147 5.26 8.60 -4.26
C ASN A 147 5.60 8.50 -5.77
N THR A 148 6.66 7.76 -6.09
CA THR A 148 7.13 7.50 -7.46
C THR A 148 6.18 6.65 -8.31
N TYR A 149 5.04 6.22 -7.77
CA TYR A 149 3.95 5.53 -8.47
C TYR A 149 2.72 6.43 -8.69
N GLY A 150 2.79 7.71 -8.23
CA GLY A 150 1.66 8.63 -8.27
C GLY A 150 0.58 8.34 -7.22
N GLU A 151 0.90 7.57 -6.19
CA GLU A 151 0.01 7.27 -5.07
C GLU A 151 0.18 8.32 -3.97
N LEU A 152 -0.93 8.71 -3.34
CA LEU A 152 -0.91 9.64 -2.22
C LEU A 152 -0.83 8.87 -0.90
N PHE A 153 0.04 9.34 -0.01
CA PHE A 153 0.18 8.80 1.34
C PHE A 153 0.40 9.91 2.36
N VAL A 154 0.18 9.60 3.63
CA VAL A 154 0.35 10.54 4.74
C VAL A 154 1.53 10.10 5.59
N ALA A 155 2.55 10.95 5.63
CA ALA A 155 3.73 10.76 6.48
C ALA A 155 4.27 12.14 6.92
N ASN A 156 5.30 12.14 7.75
CA ASN A 156 5.95 13.37 8.18
C ASN A 156 6.68 14.03 7.00
N MET A 157 6.27 15.27 6.68
CA MET A 157 6.86 16.04 5.57
C MET A 157 8.36 16.31 5.79
N ALA A 158 8.77 16.57 7.02
CA ALA A 158 10.18 16.85 7.34
C ALA A 158 11.08 15.65 7.06
N GLU A 159 10.57 14.42 7.27
CA GLU A 159 11.31 13.19 6.92
C GLU A 159 11.43 13.00 5.41
N ALA A 160 10.43 13.47 4.63
CA ALA A 160 10.44 13.36 3.18
C ALA A 160 11.42 14.33 2.50
N GLU A 161 11.73 15.47 3.14
CA GLU A 161 12.65 16.50 2.64
C GLU A 161 14.14 16.15 2.84
N ASP A 162 14.44 15.06 3.55
CA ASP A 162 15.80 14.64 3.93
C ASP A 162 16.61 14.12 2.73
N GLY A 163 16.70 14.87 1.63
CA GLY A 163 17.61 14.51 0.55
C GLY A 163 17.32 15.05 -0.85
N ALA A 164 16.11 15.50 -1.17
CA ALA A 164 15.80 16.10 -2.46
C ALA A 164 14.62 17.08 -2.35
N ALA A 165 14.67 18.17 -3.13
CA ALA A 165 13.56 19.10 -3.22
C ALA A 165 12.33 18.38 -3.77
N LEU A 166 11.25 18.33 -2.96
CA LEU A 166 9.99 17.72 -3.35
C LEU A 166 9.28 18.54 -4.42
N LEU A 167 8.77 17.87 -5.44
CA LEU A 167 7.94 18.48 -6.46
C LEU A 167 6.61 18.96 -5.87
N LYS A 168 6.02 20.00 -6.43
CA LYS A 168 4.71 20.53 -5.97
C LYS A 168 3.63 20.14 -6.94
N PHE A 169 2.66 19.36 -6.47
CA PHE A 169 1.53 18.91 -7.26
C PHE A 169 0.21 19.46 -6.72
N SER A 170 -0.70 19.81 -7.61
CA SER A 170 -2.07 20.13 -7.24
C SER A 170 -3.06 19.71 -8.32
N GLY A 171 -4.30 19.44 -7.90
CA GLY A 171 -5.35 19.05 -8.82
C GLY A 171 -6.66 18.74 -8.10
N PRO A 172 -7.73 18.45 -8.84
CA PRO A 172 -8.96 17.93 -8.32
C PRO A 172 -8.74 16.60 -7.57
N GLU A 173 -9.65 16.27 -6.68
CA GLU A 173 -9.58 15.00 -5.94
C GLU A 173 -9.58 13.81 -6.89
N GLY A 174 -8.68 12.86 -6.65
CA GLY A 174 -8.53 11.65 -7.48
C GLY A 174 -7.68 11.83 -8.75
N SER A 175 -7.27 13.04 -9.12
CA SER A 175 -6.46 13.31 -10.33
C SER A 175 -4.96 13.07 -10.16
N ASN A 176 -4.51 12.63 -8.99
CA ASN A 176 -3.08 12.42 -8.69
C ASN A 176 -2.36 11.52 -9.70
N ARG A 177 -2.99 10.42 -10.13
CA ARG A 177 -2.41 9.52 -11.14
C ARG A 177 -2.33 10.16 -12.52
N GLU A 178 -3.28 11.00 -12.87
CA GLU A 178 -3.29 11.75 -14.12
C GLU A 178 -2.16 12.79 -14.13
N VAL A 179 -2.03 13.56 -13.05
CA VAL A 179 -0.95 14.53 -12.85
C VAL A 179 0.42 13.83 -12.91
N PHE A 180 0.55 12.68 -12.28
CA PHE A 180 1.78 11.89 -12.33
C PHE A 180 2.13 11.43 -13.76
N LYS A 181 1.16 10.94 -14.52
CA LYS A 181 1.37 10.53 -15.93
C LYS A 181 1.78 11.72 -16.79
N LYS A 182 1.10 12.85 -16.64
CA LYS A 182 1.36 14.07 -17.41
C LYS A 182 2.74 14.66 -17.12
N LEU A 183 3.24 14.51 -15.89
CA LEU A 183 4.58 14.96 -15.51
C LEU A 183 5.66 14.40 -16.42
N LYS A 184 5.58 13.11 -16.77
CA LYS A 184 6.56 12.48 -17.66
C LYS A 184 6.56 13.15 -19.03
N THR A 185 5.38 13.31 -19.63
CA THR A 185 5.22 13.95 -20.93
C THR A 185 5.77 15.39 -20.93
N ILE A 186 5.48 16.15 -19.86
CA ILE A 186 5.94 17.54 -19.75
C ILE A 186 7.47 17.60 -19.54
N ASN A 187 8.03 16.69 -18.75
CA ASN A 187 9.47 16.60 -18.60
C ASN A 187 10.16 16.22 -19.92
N ASP A 188 9.56 15.33 -20.72
CA ASP A 188 10.11 14.97 -22.03
C ASP A 188 10.09 16.18 -22.99
N TRP A 189 9.06 17.02 -22.95
CA TRP A 189 9.00 18.24 -23.77
C TRP A 189 10.06 19.28 -23.38
N PHE A 190 10.18 19.59 -22.09
CA PHE A 190 11.04 20.68 -21.61
C PHE A 190 12.45 20.24 -21.23
N GLY A 191 12.71 18.94 -21.19
CA GLY A 191 14.05 18.38 -20.96
C GLY A 191 15.08 18.83 -21.99
N VAL A 192 14.64 19.16 -23.22
CA VAL A 192 15.49 19.71 -24.29
C VAL A 192 16.10 21.08 -23.89
N TRP A 193 15.44 21.82 -23.00
CA TRP A 193 15.97 23.09 -22.47
C TRP A 193 16.90 22.89 -21.28
N ASN A 194 17.24 21.67 -20.95
CA ASN A 194 17.99 21.31 -19.74
C ASN A 194 17.33 21.83 -18.45
N THR A 195 15.99 21.84 -18.43
CA THR A 195 15.16 22.26 -17.32
C THR A 195 14.29 21.10 -16.83
N LYS A 196 13.91 21.13 -15.55
CA LYS A 196 13.07 20.11 -14.93
C LYS A 196 11.80 20.76 -14.39
N VAL A 197 10.71 20.01 -14.41
CA VAL A 197 9.47 20.43 -13.77
C VAL A 197 9.64 20.34 -12.26
N THR A 198 9.41 21.46 -11.56
CA THR A 198 9.39 21.54 -10.09
C THR A 198 7.98 21.58 -9.51
N GLY A 199 6.98 21.86 -10.36
CA GLY A 199 5.59 21.86 -9.96
C GLY A 199 4.66 21.63 -11.15
N LEU A 200 3.56 20.94 -10.91
CA LEU A 200 2.53 20.68 -11.91
C LEU A 200 1.15 20.80 -11.27
N GLU A 201 0.33 21.64 -11.86
CA GLU A 201 -1.03 21.93 -11.43
C GLU A 201 -2.03 21.54 -12.50
N LEU A 202 -3.07 20.83 -12.10
CA LEU A 202 -4.28 20.58 -12.86
C LEU A 202 -5.42 21.38 -12.21
N SER A 203 -5.94 22.38 -12.91
CA SER A 203 -7.06 23.16 -12.39
C SER A 203 -8.36 22.33 -12.39
N SER A 204 -9.39 22.78 -11.65
CA SER A 204 -10.74 22.19 -11.68
C SER A 204 -11.42 22.26 -13.06
N ARG A 205 -10.87 23.06 -13.98
CA ARG A 205 -11.32 23.17 -15.38
C ARG A 205 -10.45 22.35 -16.34
N TYR A 206 -9.65 21.42 -15.81
CA TYR A 206 -8.72 20.57 -16.57
C TYR A 206 -7.68 21.36 -17.39
N ALA A 207 -7.24 22.50 -16.88
CA ALA A 207 -6.14 23.26 -17.48
C ALA A 207 -4.84 22.96 -16.72
N TRP A 208 -3.78 22.71 -17.48
CA TRP A 208 -2.45 22.36 -16.98
C TRP A 208 -1.55 23.59 -16.86
N LYS A 209 -0.84 23.66 -15.75
CA LYS A 209 0.19 24.65 -15.49
C LYS A 209 1.43 23.97 -14.95
N ALA A 210 2.56 24.16 -15.62
CA ALA A 210 3.86 23.62 -15.21
C ALA A 210 4.76 24.73 -14.68
N LYS A 211 5.51 24.45 -13.61
CA LYS A 211 6.56 25.31 -13.09
C LYS A 211 7.90 24.62 -13.28
N LEU A 212 8.87 25.32 -13.85
CA LEU A 212 10.21 24.82 -14.11
C LEU A 212 11.18 25.24 -12.99
N ASP A 213 12.36 24.61 -12.95
CA ASP A 213 13.40 24.86 -11.96
C ASP A 213 14.09 26.23 -12.13
N ASN A 214 14.06 26.78 -13.33
CA ASN A 214 14.49 28.17 -13.62
C ASN A 214 13.47 29.24 -13.16
N GLY A 215 12.37 28.84 -12.51
CA GLY A 215 11.30 29.70 -12.03
C GLY A 215 10.22 30.02 -13.04
N MET A 216 10.39 29.66 -14.32
CA MET A 216 9.43 29.90 -15.38
C MET A 216 8.15 29.10 -15.17
N THR A 217 7.00 29.70 -15.46
CA THR A 217 5.69 29.05 -15.43
C THR A 217 5.13 28.93 -16.85
N ILE A 218 4.57 27.77 -17.19
CA ILE A 218 4.01 27.49 -18.50
C ILE A 218 2.54 27.11 -18.35
N ASP A 219 1.65 27.93 -18.88
CA ASP A 219 0.23 27.63 -19.00
C ASP A 219 -0.03 26.85 -20.29
N LEU A 220 -0.26 25.54 -20.18
CA LEU A 220 -0.43 24.62 -21.31
C LEU A 220 -1.85 24.64 -21.88
N GLY A 221 -2.84 25.06 -21.09
CA GLY A 221 -4.23 25.05 -21.49
C GLY A 221 -5.00 23.80 -21.04
N ARG A 222 -6.20 23.64 -21.57
CA ARG A 222 -7.10 22.53 -21.23
C ARG A 222 -6.71 21.26 -21.97
N ASP A 223 -6.97 20.12 -21.33
CA ASP A 223 -6.73 18.78 -21.86
C ASP A 223 -7.91 17.87 -21.48
N LEU A 224 -9.04 18.05 -22.15
CA LEU A 224 -10.28 17.32 -21.89
C LEU A 224 -10.48 16.17 -22.86
N ASP A 225 -9.98 16.34 -24.10
CA ASP A 225 -10.15 15.37 -25.17
C ASP A 225 -8.89 15.30 -26.07
N GLU A 226 -8.91 14.41 -27.06
CA GLU A 226 -7.81 14.24 -28.00
C GLU A 226 -7.49 15.51 -28.82
N ARG A 227 -8.47 16.39 -29.04
CA ARG A 227 -8.24 17.66 -29.78
C ARG A 227 -7.46 18.63 -28.91
N ASP A 228 -7.85 18.73 -27.64
CA ASP A 228 -7.14 19.56 -26.66
C ASP A 228 -5.70 19.07 -26.51
N SER A 229 -5.49 17.76 -26.32
CA SER A 229 -4.16 17.16 -26.24
C SER A 229 -3.30 17.48 -27.46
N LYS A 230 -3.85 17.28 -28.67
CA LYS A 230 -3.16 17.60 -29.92
C LYS A 230 -2.87 19.09 -30.08
N GLN A 231 -3.79 19.96 -29.65
CA GLN A 231 -3.57 21.41 -29.66
C GLN A 231 -2.42 21.82 -28.74
N ILE A 232 -2.32 21.21 -27.55
CA ILE A 232 -1.20 21.43 -26.64
C ILE A 232 0.12 20.99 -27.28
N GLU A 233 0.18 19.80 -27.88
CA GLU A 233 1.36 19.31 -28.58
C GLU A 233 1.83 20.26 -29.67
N LEU A 234 0.92 20.71 -30.52
CA LEU A 234 1.23 21.67 -31.59
C LEU A 234 1.71 23.03 -31.05
N SER A 235 1.15 23.48 -29.92
CA SER A 235 1.57 24.71 -29.27
C SER A 235 2.96 24.58 -28.66
N VAL A 236 3.26 23.42 -28.03
CA VAL A 236 4.60 23.11 -27.51
C VAL A 236 5.62 23.01 -28.65
N GLU A 237 5.31 22.30 -29.74
CA GLU A 237 6.21 22.24 -30.89
C GLU A 237 6.53 23.61 -31.45
N ARG A 238 5.53 24.49 -31.57
CA ARG A 238 5.71 25.88 -32.03
C ARG A 238 6.62 26.64 -31.09
N LEU A 239 6.37 26.54 -29.79
CA LEU A 239 7.24 27.13 -28.78
C LEU A 239 8.69 26.64 -28.93
N MET A 240 8.90 25.33 -29.06
CA MET A 240 10.23 24.74 -29.20
C MET A 240 10.97 25.26 -30.42
N LYS A 241 10.29 25.39 -31.56
CA LYS A 241 10.88 25.93 -32.81
C LYS A 241 11.27 27.38 -32.70
N THR A 242 10.54 28.20 -31.94
CA THR A 242 10.76 29.63 -31.83
C THR A 242 11.52 30.05 -30.58
N TRP A 243 11.70 29.15 -29.63
CA TRP A 243 12.37 29.43 -28.35
C TRP A 243 13.79 30.01 -28.48
N PRO A 244 14.67 29.54 -29.39
CA PRO A 244 16.00 30.15 -29.56
C PRO A 244 15.94 31.66 -29.84
N GLN A 245 14.98 32.10 -30.68
CA GLN A 245 14.78 33.50 -30.99
C GLN A 245 14.26 34.32 -29.80
N VAL A 246 13.38 33.69 -28.99
CA VAL A 246 12.87 34.30 -27.76
C VAL A 246 13.99 34.43 -26.73
N GLN A 247 14.83 33.37 -26.60
CA GLN A 247 15.94 33.33 -25.66
C GLN A 247 17.03 34.36 -26.02
N GLU A 248 17.34 34.54 -27.30
CA GLU A 248 18.28 35.53 -27.77
C GLU A 248 17.79 36.96 -27.46
N LYS A 249 16.50 37.25 -27.68
CA LYS A 249 15.94 38.58 -27.50
C LYS A 249 15.64 38.92 -26.04
N TRP A 250 15.12 37.97 -25.26
CA TRP A 250 14.57 38.21 -23.92
C TRP A 250 15.36 37.53 -22.80
N GLY A 251 16.08 36.45 -23.13
CA GLY A 251 16.94 35.70 -22.21
C GLY A 251 16.20 35.20 -20.97
N GLN A 252 16.84 35.33 -19.80
CA GLN A 252 16.28 34.87 -18.52
C GLN A 252 15.16 35.73 -17.94
N ARG A 253 14.70 36.75 -18.68
CA ARG A 253 13.61 37.65 -18.22
C ARG A 253 12.20 37.11 -18.46
N VAL A 254 12.09 35.93 -19.06
CA VAL A 254 10.77 35.29 -19.30
C VAL A 254 10.29 34.62 -18.01
N ASP A 255 9.24 35.19 -17.40
CA ASP A 255 8.64 34.64 -16.16
C ASP A 255 7.56 33.61 -16.46
N SER A 256 6.75 33.85 -17.52
CA SER A 256 5.73 32.87 -17.88
C SER A 256 5.46 32.85 -19.38
N ILE A 257 4.99 31.71 -19.86
CA ILE A 257 4.58 31.45 -21.22
C ILE A 257 3.15 30.92 -21.18
N ASP A 258 2.27 31.51 -21.98
CA ASP A 258 0.88 31.12 -22.13
C ASP A 258 0.65 30.48 -23.51
N LEU A 259 0.42 29.16 -23.55
CA LEU A 259 0.23 28.36 -24.75
C LEU A 259 -1.24 28.17 -25.15
N ARG A 260 -2.18 28.81 -24.46
CA ARG A 260 -3.63 28.64 -24.69
C ARG A 260 -4.13 29.23 -26.02
N TYR A 261 -3.30 29.98 -26.72
CA TYR A 261 -3.66 30.57 -27.99
C TYR A 261 -3.50 29.62 -29.16
N ALA A 262 -4.54 29.47 -30.00
CA ALA A 262 -4.53 28.51 -31.11
C ALA A 262 -3.40 28.73 -32.12
N ASN A 263 -3.05 30.00 -32.39
CA ASN A 263 -2.13 30.40 -33.46
C ASN A 263 -0.80 31.00 -32.97
N GLY A 264 -0.53 30.95 -31.65
CA GLY A 264 0.67 31.57 -31.09
C GLY A 264 0.80 31.25 -29.61
N TYR A 265 1.63 32.05 -28.94
CA TYR A 265 1.75 32.02 -27.48
C TYR A 265 2.07 33.45 -27.00
N ALA A 266 1.74 33.74 -25.75
CA ALA A 266 2.13 34.99 -25.12
C ALA A 266 3.29 34.75 -24.15
N ILE A 267 4.19 35.72 -24.05
CA ILE A 267 5.32 35.71 -23.13
C ILE A 267 5.15 36.85 -22.14
N HIS A 268 5.25 36.55 -20.85
CA HIS A 268 5.34 37.56 -19.81
C HIS A 268 6.79 37.77 -19.40
N ILE A 269 7.22 39.02 -19.45
CA ILE A 269 8.59 39.40 -19.13
C ILE A 269 8.58 40.10 -17.78
N GLY A 270 9.35 39.56 -16.85
CA GLY A 270 9.52 40.12 -15.51
C GLY A 270 10.22 41.48 -15.56
N LYS A 271 9.92 42.33 -14.58
CA LYS A 271 10.66 43.57 -14.39
C LYS A 271 12.12 43.22 -14.04
N LYS A 272 13.04 43.94 -14.68
CA LYS A 272 14.45 43.91 -14.33
C LYS A 272 14.59 44.32 -12.84
N LEU A 273 15.02 43.42 -11.99
CA LEU A 273 15.48 43.73 -10.63
C LEU A 273 16.71 44.64 -10.71
#